data_7edabe98eb45f884a3714f1026a3d0ac
#
_entry.id   7edabe98eb45f884a3714f1026a3d0ac
#
_cell.length_a   1.000
_cell.length_b   1.000
_cell.length_c   1.000
_cell.angle_alpha   90.00
_cell.angle_beta   90.00
_cell.angle_gamma   90.00
#
_symmetry.space_group_name_H-M   'P 1'
#
loop_
_entity.id
_entity.type
_entity.pdbx_description
1 polymer ?
#
loop_
_entity_poly.entity_id
_entity_poly.type
_entity_poly.pdbx_seq_one_letter_code
_entity_poly.pdbx_strand_id
1 'polypeptide(L)'
;MALKLMRQHGLITYTFKWDRAVRRFGSHNGQSCTISLSRPLTLHETNKCRVKNTILHEIAHALDHQQRGYSNHDANWKRVARSIGCSGERCGSSSSVDKSQIYKWIASCPSCERKVYYARKTKVEKACGSCCKQYNNNKYTSEYKFNWGLNPKIVKYI
;
A
#
# COMPACT_ATOMS: atom_id res chain seq x y z
N MET A 1 -6.48 -11.41 14.37
CA MET A 1 -6.32 -10.04 14.87
C MET A 1 -7.45 -9.13 14.34
N ALA A 2 -7.63 -8.93 13.03
CA ALA A 2 -8.61 -8.01 12.47
C ALA A 2 -10.04 -8.29 12.94
N LEU A 3 -10.58 -9.48 12.75
CA LEU A 3 -11.93 -9.86 13.20
C LEU A 3 -12.14 -9.65 14.71
N LYS A 4 -11.13 -9.94 15.54
CA LYS A 4 -11.21 -9.70 16.98
C LYS A 4 -11.38 -8.21 17.28
N LEU A 5 -10.55 -7.34 16.67
CA LEU A 5 -10.64 -5.89 16.86
C LEU A 5 -11.96 -5.33 16.31
N MET A 6 -12.43 -5.79 15.16
CA MET A 6 -13.72 -5.37 14.60
C MET A 6 -14.87 -5.68 15.58
N ARG A 7 -14.90 -6.88 16.14
CA ARG A 7 -15.92 -7.28 17.17
C ARG A 7 -15.82 -6.44 18.43
N GLN A 8 -14.59 -6.18 18.93
CA GLN A 8 -14.37 -5.35 20.13
C GLN A 8 -14.91 -3.92 19.97
N HIS A 9 -14.96 -3.42 18.74
CA HIS A 9 -15.48 -2.08 18.42
C HIS A 9 -16.89 -2.10 17.80
N GLY A 10 -17.64 -3.21 17.97
CA GLY A 10 -19.06 -3.28 17.58
C GLY A 10 -19.32 -3.44 16.08
N LEU A 11 -18.30 -3.67 15.25
CA LEU A 11 -18.44 -3.85 13.80
C LEU A 11 -18.86 -5.29 13.45
N ILE A 12 -19.96 -5.78 14.04
CA ILE A 12 -20.45 -7.16 13.86
C ILE A 12 -21.03 -7.44 12.47
N THR A 13 -21.55 -6.42 11.81
CA THR A 13 -22.12 -6.49 10.45
C THR A 13 -21.05 -6.32 9.35
N TYR A 14 -19.83 -5.93 9.72
CA TYR A 14 -18.74 -5.73 8.77
C TYR A 14 -18.03 -7.04 8.45
N THR A 15 -17.67 -7.20 7.18
CA THR A 15 -16.84 -8.31 6.71
C THR A 15 -15.37 -7.89 6.59
N PHE A 16 -14.47 -8.83 6.87
CA PHE A 16 -13.05 -8.67 6.65
C PHE A 16 -12.61 -9.42 5.40
N LYS A 17 -11.79 -8.78 4.55
CA LYS A 17 -11.24 -9.40 3.33
C LYS A 17 -9.75 -9.13 3.19
N TRP A 18 -9.03 -10.09 2.62
CA TRP A 18 -7.70 -9.85 2.08
C TRP A 18 -7.83 -9.33 0.65
N ASP A 19 -7.09 -8.25 0.33
CA ASP A 19 -6.97 -7.79 -1.05
C ASP A 19 -5.54 -7.92 -1.58
N ARG A 20 -5.35 -7.61 -2.86
CA ARG A 20 -4.06 -7.69 -3.56
C ARG A 20 -3.43 -6.31 -3.80
N ALA A 21 -3.83 -5.30 -3.07
CA ALA A 21 -3.27 -3.97 -3.19
C ALA A 21 -1.77 -3.98 -2.84
N VAL A 22 -0.96 -3.24 -3.62
CA VAL A 22 0.48 -3.10 -3.36
C VAL A 22 0.87 -1.63 -3.08
N ARG A 23 -0.12 -0.75 -2.94
CA ARG A 23 0.10 0.69 -2.72
C ARG A 23 -0.57 1.24 -1.46
N ARG A 24 -1.51 0.49 -0.86
CA ARG A 24 -2.17 0.80 0.42
C ARG A 24 -2.21 -0.44 1.29
N PHE A 25 -2.06 -0.28 2.59
CA PHE A 25 -2.09 -1.38 3.57
C PHE A 25 -3.51 -1.84 3.89
N GLY A 26 -4.46 -0.91 3.99
CA GLY A 26 -5.85 -1.20 4.29
C GLY A 26 -6.82 -0.38 3.46
N SER A 27 -8.09 -0.70 3.52
CA SER A 27 -9.17 0.13 3.06
C SER A 27 -10.48 -0.22 3.75
N HIS A 28 -11.32 0.78 3.94
CA HIS A 28 -12.70 0.70 4.37
C HIS A 28 -13.63 0.99 3.19
N ASN A 29 -14.73 0.27 3.08
CA ASN A 29 -15.83 0.54 2.16
C ASN A 29 -17.13 0.55 2.96
N GLY A 30 -17.72 1.74 3.14
CA GLY A 30 -18.93 1.92 3.93
C GLY A 30 -20.18 1.33 3.29
N GLN A 31 -20.29 1.39 1.95
CA GLN A 31 -21.46 0.85 1.24
C GLN A 31 -21.57 -0.67 1.36
N SER A 32 -20.44 -1.38 1.25
CA SER A 32 -20.39 -2.84 1.37
C SER A 32 -20.06 -3.34 2.78
N CYS A 33 -19.98 -2.45 3.77
CA CYS A 33 -19.59 -2.75 5.15
C CYS A 33 -18.35 -3.68 5.19
N THR A 34 -17.30 -3.30 4.46
CA THR A 34 -16.12 -4.16 4.31
C THR A 34 -14.85 -3.42 4.73
N ILE A 35 -14.03 -4.09 5.53
CA ILE A 35 -12.66 -3.71 5.82
C ILE A 35 -11.74 -4.69 5.11
N SER A 36 -10.77 -4.19 4.35
CA SER A 36 -9.75 -5.03 3.74
C SER A 36 -8.33 -4.64 4.13
N LEU A 37 -7.45 -5.62 4.13
CA LEU A 37 -6.02 -5.44 4.25
C LEU A 37 -5.31 -6.03 3.04
N SER A 38 -4.26 -5.34 2.62
CA SER A 38 -3.34 -5.85 1.60
C SER A 38 -2.62 -7.09 2.11
N ARG A 39 -2.89 -8.24 1.49
CA ARG A 39 -2.16 -9.48 1.82
C ARG A 39 -0.66 -9.35 1.51
N PRO A 40 -0.23 -8.86 0.30
CA PRO A 40 1.19 -8.75 0.00
C PRO A 40 1.94 -7.79 0.94
N LEU A 41 1.38 -6.62 1.25
CA LEU A 41 2.03 -5.68 2.15
C LEU A 41 2.09 -6.20 3.59
N THR A 42 1.01 -6.82 4.07
CA THR A 42 0.94 -7.35 5.44
C THR A 42 1.88 -8.53 5.66
N LEU A 43 2.05 -9.41 4.66
CA LEU A 43 2.97 -10.55 4.75
C LEU A 43 4.44 -10.12 4.83
N HIS A 44 4.80 -9.01 4.20
CA HIS A 44 6.17 -8.48 4.19
C HIS A 44 6.40 -7.35 5.20
N GLU A 45 5.39 -7.00 6.01
CA GLU A 45 5.55 -6.05 7.11
C GLU A 45 6.00 -6.76 8.38
N THR A 46 7.18 -6.41 8.86
CA THR A 46 7.77 -6.99 10.07
C THR A 46 7.24 -6.35 11.35
N ASN A 47 6.77 -5.10 11.26
CA ASN A 47 6.24 -4.36 12.41
C ASN A 47 4.77 -4.70 12.68
N LYS A 48 4.53 -5.59 13.64
CA LYS A 48 3.17 -5.99 14.05
C LYS A 48 2.33 -4.83 14.60
N CYS A 49 2.96 -3.85 15.25
CA CYS A 49 2.26 -2.65 15.75
C CYS A 49 1.70 -1.83 14.59
N ARG A 50 2.42 -1.74 13.48
CA ARG A 50 1.95 -1.07 12.27
C ARG A 50 0.74 -1.77 11.66
N VAL A 51 0.76 -3.10 11.58
CA VAL A 51 -0.40 -3.88 11.10
C VAL A 51 -1.61 -3.63 11.99
N LYS A 52 -1.44 -3.68 13.32
CA LYS A 52 -2.51 -3.38 14.29
C LYS A 52 -3.06 -1.95 14.10
N ASN A 53 -2.17 -0.96 13.99
CA ASN A 53 -2.58 0.43 13.78
C ASN A 53 -3.33 0.61 12.45
N THR A 54 -2.94 -0.09 11.39
CA THR A 54 -3.67 -0.08 10.11
C THR A 54 -5.09 -0.64 10.28
N ILE A 55 -5.25 -1.75 11.00
CA ILE A 55 -6.59 -2.31 11.27
C ILE A 55 -7.45 -1.31 12.04
N LEU A 56 -6.91 -0.70 13.08
CA LEU A 56 -7.62 0.32 13.87
C LEU A 56 -7.97 1.56 13.03
N HIS A 57 -7.10 1.95 12.10
CA HIS A 57 -7.34 3.04 11.16
C HIS A 57 -8.58 2.77 10.29
N GLU A 58 -8.70 1.56 9.72
CA GLU A 58 -9.87 1.19 8.91
C GLU A 58 -11.14 1.02 9.77
N ILE A 59 -10.99 0.53 11.02
CA ILE A 59 -12.09 0.50 12.00
C ILE A 59 -12.56 1.92 12.33
N ALA A 60 -11.65 2.88 12.51
CA ALA A 60 -12.02 4.28 12.74
C ALA A 60 -12.82 4.86 11.58
N HIS A 61 -12.45 4.54 10.33
CA HIS A 61 -13.25 4.93 9.17
C HIS A 61 -14.64 4.30 9.19
N ALA A 62 -14.77 3.04 9.58
CA ALA A 62 -16.05 2.36 9.67
C ALA A 62 -16.97 2.99 10.73
N LEU A 63 -16.44 3.25 11.93
CA LEU A 63 -17.18 3.89 13.03
C LEU A 63 -17.60 5.32 12.67
N ASP A 64 -16.70 6.09 12.09
CA ASP A 64 -16.98 7.45 11.64
C ASP A 64 -18.04 7.46 10.52
N HIS A 65 -17.97 6.51 9.59
CA HIS A 65 -18.97 6.34 8.54
C HIS A 65 -20.34 5.95 9.11
N GLN A 66 -20.40 5.07 10.11
CA GLN A 66 -21.68 4.72 10.77
C GLN A 66 -22.34 5.92 11.46
N GLN A 67 -21.53 6.86 11.99
CA GLN A 67 -22.04 8.05 12.68
C GLN A 67 -22.51 9.14 11.71
N ARG A 68 -21.83 9.31 10.56
CA ARG A 68 -22.02 10.49 9.69
C ARG A 68 -22.45 10.17 8.25
N GLY A 69 -22.46 8.88 7.87
CA GLY A 69 -22.73 8.45 6.48
C GLY A 69 -21.53 8.61 5.54
N TYR A 70 -20.45 9.20 5.98
CA TYR A 70 -19.17 9.35 5.27
C TYR A 70 -18.00 9.32 6.25
N SER A 71 -16.78 9.20 5.73
CA SER A 71 -15.56 9.28 6.55
C SER A 71 -14.39 9.83 5.75
N ASN A 72 -13.64 10.74 6.38
CA ASN A 72 -12.38 11.26 5.87
C ASN A 72 -11.41 11.49 7.05
N HIS A 73 -10.16 11.91 6.81
CA HIS A 73 -9.17 12.12 7.88
C HIS A 73 -9.28 13.50 8.57
N ASP A 74 -10.52 13.99 8.80
CA ASP A 74 -10.78 15.24 9.49
C ASP A 74 -10.62 15.14 11.03
N ALA A 75 -10.98 16.20 11.75
CA ALA A 75 -10.87 16.24 13.20
C ALA A 75 -11.78 15.20 13.89
N ASN A 76 -12.98 14.95 13.34
CA ASN A 76 -13.90 13.97 13.90
C ASN A 76 -13.34 12.55 13.75
N TRP A 77 -12.89 12.17 12.55
CA TRP A 77 -12.23 10.89 12.34
C TRP A 77 -11.01 10.71 13.25
N LYS A 78 -10.16 11.76 13.41
CA LYS A 78 -9.00 11.70 14.31
C LYS A 78 -9.40 11.46 15.76
N ARG A 79 -10.49 12.07 16.22
CA ARG A 79 -11.03 11.85 17.56
C ARG A 79 -11.48 10.39 17.73
N VAL A 80 -12.24 9.84 16.77
CA VAL A 80 -12.66 8.43 16.76
C VAL A 80 -11.44 7.50 16.71
N ALA A 81 -10.48 7.76 15.84
CA ALA A 81 -9.27 6.94 15.74
C ALA A 81 -8.50 6.86 17.05
N ARG A 82 -8.27 8.01 17.69
CA ARG A 82 -7.56 8.07 18.99
C ARG A 82 -8.33 7.37 20.11
N SER A 83 -9.65 7.47 20.15
CA SER A 83 -10.48 6.82 21.18
C SER A 83 -10.40 5.30 21.16
N ILE A 84 -10.08 4.71 20.01
CA ILE A 84 -9.91 3.26 19.85
C ILE A 84 -8.44 2.80 19.86
N GLY A 85 -7.51 3.70 20.19
CA GLY A 85 -6.08 3.40 20.29
C GLY A 85 -5.32 3.40 18.96
N CYS A 86 -5.88 3.99 17.89
CA CYS A 86 -5.15 4.29 16.66
C CYS A 86 -4.36 5.60 16.83
N SER A 87 -3.20 5.74 16.17
CA SER A 87 -2.38 6.96 16.21
C SER A 87 -3.11 8.21 15.70
N GLY A 88 -4.16 8.03 14.88
CA GLY A 88 -4.86 9.13 14.22
C GLY A 88 -4.06 9.77 13.07
N GLU A 89 -2.94 9.18 12.71
CA GLU A 89 -2.15 9.58 11.55
C GLU A 89 -2.56 8.78 10.32
N ARG A 90 -2.31 9.35 9.14
CA ARG A 90 -2.46 8.58 7.91
C ARG A 90 -1.50 7.40 7.94
N CYS A 91 -2.00 6.19 7.75
CA CYS A 91 -1.14 5.02 7.61
C CYS A 91 -0.12 5.28 6.50
N GLY A 92 1.15 5.27 6.88
CA GLY A 92 2.26 5.61 5.98
C GLY A 92 2.24 4.79 4.70
N SER A 93 2.90 5.31 3.70
CA SER A 93 3.05 4.64 2.39
C SER A 93 3.67 3.25 2.53
N SER A 94 3.56 2.43 1.50
CA SER A 94 4.24 1.13 1.36
C SER A 94 5.78 1.21 1.36
N SER A 95 6.34 2.35 1.77
CA SER A 95 7.79 2.65 1.71
C SER A 95 8.66 1.74 2.59
N SER A 96 8.09 1.14 3.65
CA SER A 96 8.81 0.22 4.54
C SER A 96 8.93 -1.20 4.00
N VAL A 97 8.11 -1.57 3.01
CA VAL A 97 8.13 -2.93 2.43
C VAL A 97 9.03 -2.93 1.19
N ASP A 98 9.93 -3.92 1.12
CA ASP A 98 10.79 -4.09 -0.05
C ASP A 98 9.95 -4.35 -1.31
N LYS A 99 9.99 -3.40 -2.23
CA LYS A 99 9.27 -3.46 -3.50
C LYS A 99 9.65 -4.66 -4.36
N SER A 100 10.85 -5.20 -4.18
CA SER A 100 11.30 -6.41 -4.87
C SER A 100 10.48 -7.64 -4.51
N GLN A 101 9.83 -7.62 -3.34
CA GLN A 101 9.02 -8.74 -2.83
C GLN A 101 7.56 -8.68 -3.26
N ILE A 102 7.08 -7.51 -3.73
CA ILE A 102 5.65 -7.28 -3.96
C ILE A 102 5.30 -6.74 -5.35
N TYR A 103 6.27 -6.16 -6.07
CA TYR A 103 5.99 -5.54 -7.37
C TYR A 103 6.25 -6.51 -8.53
N LYS A 104 5.26 -6.60 -9.42
CA LYS A 104 5.23 -7.57 -10.53
C LYS A 104 6.31 -7.30 -11.59
N TRP A 105 6.71 -6.05 -11.80
CA TRP A 105 7.59 -5.67 -12.89
C TRP A 105 8.95 -5.22 -12.41
N ILE A 106 9.98 -5.62 -13.15
CA ILE A 106 11.35 -5.12 -13.03
C ILE A 106 11.67 -4.32 -14.29
N ALA A 107 12.24 -3.14 -14.09
CA ALA A 107 12.85 -2.33 -15.13
C ALA A 107 14.37 -2.32 -14.90
N SER A 108 15.14 -2.89 -15.81
CA SER A 108 16.59 -2.99 -15.71
C SER A 108 17.27 -2.03 -16.69
N CYS A 109 18.25 -1.27 -16.21
CA CYS A 109 19.05 -0.41 -17.07
C CYS A 109 20.06 -1.24 -17.87
N PRO A 110 20.18 -1.08 -19.21
CA PRO A 110 21.16 -1.82 -20.00
C PRO A 110 22.61 -1.39 -19.72
N SER A 111 22.84 -0.17 -19.23
CA SER A 111 24.18 0.38 -18.99
C SER A 111 24.71 0.10 -17.59
N CYS A 112 23.93 0.41 -16.53
CA CYS A 112 24.40 0.28 -15.13
C CYS A 112 23.74 -0.88 -14.38
N GLU A 113 22.95 -1.72 -15.05
CA GLU A 113 22.23 -2.88 -14.51
C GLU A 113 21.29 -2.58 -13.33
N ARG A 114 21.11 -1.30 -12.97
CA ARG A 114 20.20 -0.88 -11.91
C ARG A 114 18.80 -1.44 -12.16
N LYS A 115 18.23 -2.08 -11.15
CA LYS A 115 16.87 -2.62 -11.15
C LYS A 115 15.93 -1.70 -10.37
N VAL A 116 14.81 -1.36 -10.99
CA VAL A 116 13.72 -0.59 -10.37
C VAL A 116 12.45 -1.42 -10.45
N TYR A 117 11.73 -1.53 -9.34
CA TYR A 117 10.53 -2.36 -9.25
C TYR A 117 9.27 -1.51 -9.41
N TYR A 118 8.29 -2.03 -10.17
CA TYR A 118 7.03 -1.35 -10.45
C TYR A 118 5.84 -2.28 -10.25
N ALA A 119 4.76 -1.73 -9.68
CA ALA A 119 3.49 -2.45 -9.53
C ALA A 119 2.81 -2.70 -10.90
N ARG A 120 2.98 -1.76 -11.85
CA ARG A 120 2.45 -1.81 -13.22
C ARG A 120 3.50 -1.34 -14.20
N LYS A 121 3.53 -1.95 -15.40
CA LYS A 121 4.34 -1.44 -16.50
C LYS A 121 3.80 -0.07 -16.94
N THR A 122 4.68 0.88 -17.14
CA THR A 122 4.27 2.24 -17.56
C THR A 122 3.98 2.25 -19.07
N LYS A 123 3.01 3.07 -19.48
CA LYS A 123 2.73 3.31 -20.91
C LYS A 123 3.79 4.21 -21.53
N VAL A 124 4.36 5.12 -20.75
CA VAL A 124 5.42 6.03 -21.20
C VAL A 124 6.77 5.33 -21.04
N GLU A 125 7.60 5.46 -22.05
CA GLU A 125 8.98 4.97 -22.02
C GLU A 125 9.78 5.69 -20.93
N LYS A 126 10.57 4.93 -20.21
CA LYS A 126 11.43 5.45 -19.14
C LYS A 126 12.86 5.02 -19.35
N ALA A 127 13.78 5.92 -19.06
CA ALA A 127 15.22 5.65 -19.01
C ALA A 127 15.75 5.72 -17.59
N CYS A 128 16.94 5.20 -17.39
CA CYS A 128 17.64 5.25 -16.11
C CYS A 128 18.05 6.69 -15.77
N GLY A 129 17.39 7.29 -14.77
CA GLY A 129 17.67 8.67 -14.37
C GLY A 129 19.10 8.90 -13.93
N SER A 130 19.77 7.89 -13.35
CA SER A 130 21.18 8.01 -12.95
C SER A 130 22.10 8.09 -14.17
N CYS A 131 21.93 7.22 -15.17
CA CYS A 131 22.72 7.26 -16.40
C CYS A 131 22.41 8.52 -17.21
N CYS A 132 21.13 8.89 -17.32
CA CYS A 132 20.76 10.15 -17.99
C CYS A 132 21.38 11.37 -17.30
N LYS A 133 21.40 11.41 -15.97
CA LYS A 133 22.04 12.49 -15.22
C LYS A 133 23.55 12.53 -15.43
N GLN A 134 24.19 11.37 -15.37
CA GLN A 134 25.64 11.27 -15.44
C GLN A 134 26.21 11.50 -16.85
N TYR A 135 25.52 11.01 -17.89
CA TYR A 135 26.07 10.94 -19.24
C TYR A 135 25.29 11.74 -20.28
N ASN A 136 24.11 12.28 -19.97
CA ASN A 136 23.26 13.00 -20.92
C ASN A 136 22.58 14.24 -20.32
N ASN A 137 23.25 14.97 -19.44
CA ASN A 137 22.75 16.22 -18.85
C ASN A 137 21.30 16.12 -18.32
N ASN A 138 20.95 14.99 -17.69
CA ASN A 138 19.62 14.67 -17.16
C ASN A 138 18.49 14.64 -18.21
N LYS A 139 18.82 14.53 -19.50
CA LYS A 139 17.85 14.40 -20.59
C LYS A 139 17.59 12.93 -20.89
N TYR A 140 16.37 12.61 -21.31
CA TYR A 140 16.04 11.27 -21.78
C TYR A 140 16.85 10.90 -23.01
N THR A 141 17.33 9.65 -23.05
CA THR A 141 17.87 9.00 -24.24
C THR A 141 17.45 7.54 -24.30
N SER A 142 17.25 7.01 -25.51
CA SER A 142 16.91 5.61 -25.74
C SER A 142 18.01 4.64 -25.33
N GLU A 143 19.26 5.09 -25.28
CA GLU A 143 20.45 4.32 -24.86
C GLU A 143 20.30 3.77 -23.44
N TYR A 144 19.68 4.55 -22.52
CA TYR A 144 19.45 4.15 -21.13
C TYR A 144 18.00 3.76 -20.86
N LYS A 145 17.23 3.47 -21.92
CA LYS A 145 15.85 2.99 -21.81
C LYS A 145 15.81 1.66 -21.05
N PHE A 146 14.87 1.55 -20.12
CA PHE A 146 14.72 0.35 -19.31
C PHE A 146 14.22 -0.85 -20.12
N ASN A 147 14.88 -1.98 -19.93
CA ASN A 147 14.39 -3.30 -20.31
C ASN A 147 13.39 -3.78 -19.26
N TRP A 148 12.19 -4.19 -19.68
CA TRP A 148 11.12 -4.60 -18.79
C TRP A 148 10.98 -6.11 -18.76
N GLY A 149 10.98 -6.68 -17.55
CA GLY A 149 10.73 -8.10 -17.30
C GLY A 149 9.75 -8.33 -16.15
N LEU A 150 9.28 -9.56 -16.03
CA LEU A 150 8.53 -10.00 -14.84
C LEU A 150 9.49 -10.20 -13.67
N ASN A 151 9.04 -9.86 -12.47
CA ASN A 151 9.80 -10.10 -11.26
C ASN A 151 9.71 -11.57 -10.83
N PRO A 152 10.81 -12.35 -10.90
CA PRO A 152 10.78 -13.76 -10.56
C PRO A 152 10.56 -14.02 -9.05
N LYS A 153 10.79 -13.01 -8.20
CA LYS A 153 10.62 -13.12 -6.74
C LYS A 153 9.17 -12.96 -6.28
N ILE A 154 8.23 -12.67 -7.19
CA ILE A 154 6.84 -12.52 -6.77
C ILE A 154 6.28 -13.83 -6.28
N VAL A 155 5.90 -13.86 -5.01
CA VAL A 155 5.08 -14.91 -4.45
C VAL A 155 3.66 -14.74 -4.99
N LYS A 156 3.11 -15.79 -5.61
CA LYS A 156 1.70 -15.81 -6.02
C LYS A 156 0.85 -15.82 -4.75
N TYR A 157 0.21 -14.72 -4.44
CA TYR A 157 -0.75 -14.64 -3.34
C TYR A 157 -2.07 -15.24 -3.85
N ILE A 158 -2.34 -16.45 -3.42
CA ILE A 158 -3.58 -17.18 -3.70
C ILE A 158 -4.63 -16.78 -2.66
#